data_6c0909b873846b86f009647a975ad2f8
#
_entry.id   6c0909b873846b86f009647a975ad2f8
#
_cell.length_a   1.000
_cell.length_b   1.000
_cell.length_c   1.000
_cell.angle_alpha   90.00
_cell.angle_beta   90.00
_cell.angle_gamma   90.00
#
_symmetry.space_group_name_H-M   'P 1'
#
loop_
_entity.id
_entity.type
_entity.pdbx_description
1 polymer ?
#
loop_
_entity_poly.entity_id
_entity_poly.type
_entity_poly.pdbx_seq_one_letter_code
_entity_poly.pdbx_strand_id
1 'polypeptide(L)'
;MRKIDTLLFDFDGVIADTESQYTRFWREYFSENSNVDPEEFALKVKGTPLKKIFETYFSGLGEDEFARLTEKLAAFEKTLDYSPIRGVVEFIEAARARGFKTGLVTSSGANKMRAVFEKTQYGKLFDTLITAQDITVGKPDPMCYLLGAKRLESAPENCAVFEDSLTGLKAGRSAGMFVVGLLTTFPRAQVEPLSDVVIGDFADASAVFAILNGAAQK
;
A
#
# COMPACT_ATOMS: atom_id res chain seq x y z
N MET A 1 -23.87 -14.01 9.36
CA MET A 1 -23.05 -13.00 10.06
C MET A 1 -21.69 -12.97 9.37
N ARG A 2 -21.27 -11.80 8.91
CA ARG A 2 -19.94 -11.58 8.33
C ARG A 2 -18.91 -11.77 9.45
N LYS A 3 -17.90 -12.62 9.25
CA LYS A 3 -16.83 -12.81 10.23
C LYS A 3 -15.51 -12.48 9.55
N ILE A 4 -14.87 -11.39 9.94
CA ILE A 4 -13.53 -11.10 9.46
C ILE A 4 -12.56 -12.11 10.04
N ASP A 5 -11.88 -12.86 9.20
CA ASP A 5 -10.87 -13.86 9.54
C ASP A 5 -9.56 -13.68 8.77
N THR A 6 -9.54 -12.78 7.78
CA THR A 6 -8.43 -12.53 6.88
C THR A 6 -8.14 -11.03 6.78
N LEU A 7 -6.87 -10.66 6.92
CA LEU A 7 -6.40 -9.29 6.87
C LEU A 7 -5.43 -9.13 5.69
N LEU A 8 -5.74 -8.21 4.78
CA LEU A 8 -4.95 -7.90 3.61
C LEU A 8 -4.38 -6.48 3.75
N PHE A 9 -3.08 -6.35 3.66
CA PHE A 9 -2.37 -5.09 3.86
C PHE A 9 -1.73 -4.63 2.56
N ASP A 10 -1.85 -3.35 2.20
CA ASP A 10 -0.90 -2.74 1.29
C ASP A 10 0.48 -2.61 1.96
N PHE A 11 1.51 -2.26 1.21
CA PHE A 11 2.87 -2.12 1.73
C PHE A 11 3.24 -0.66 2.00
N ASP A 12 3.28 0.13 0.93
CA ASP A 12 3.76 1.52 0.98
C ASP A 12 2.71 2.39 1.70
N GLY A 13 3.08 3.05 2.79
CA GLY A 13 2.16 3.84 3.62
C GLY A 13 1.28 3.04 4.60
N VAL A 14 1.31 1.71 4.57
CA VAL A 14 0.57 0.83 5.50
C VAL A 14 1.52 0.01 6.38
N ILE A 15 2.47 -0.69 5.79
CA ILE A 15 3.50 -1.44 6.53
C ILE A 15 4.71 -0.56 6.78
N ALA A 16 5.20 0.15 5.76
CA ALA A 16 6.37 1.00 5.84
C ALA A 16 6.07 2.44 5.39
N ASP A 17 6.66 3.43 6.06
CA ASP A 17 6.58 4.84 5.67
C ASP A 17 7.57 5.12 4.53
N THR A 18 7.15 4.80 3.31
CA THR A 18 7.93 5.06 2.09
C THR A 18 7.40 6.26 1.30
N GLU A 19 6.14 6.63 1.45
CA GLU A 19 5.50 7.72 0.69
C GLU A 19 6.14 9.09 0.95
N SER A 20 6.51 9.38 2.19
CA SER A 20 7.24 10.61 2.56
C SER A 20 8.58 10.70 1.84
N GLN A 21 9.27 9.57 1.65
CA GLN A 21 10.55 9.48 0.98
C GLN A 21 10.44 9.64 -0.53
N TYR A 22 9.44 9.02 -1.18
CA TYR A 22 9.14 9.25 -2.61
C TYR A 22 8.72 10.71 -2.88
N THR A 23 7.92 11.30 -2.00
CA THR A 23 7.56 12.74 -2.08
C THR A 23 8.81 13.61 -2.09
N ARG A 24 9.78 13.35 -1.22
CA ARG A 24 11.06 14.06 -1.18
C ARG A 24 11.86 13.85 -2.47
N PHE A 25 11.98 12.61 -2.95
CA PHE A 25 12.67 12.30 -4.22
C PHE A 25 12.11 13.11 -5.39
N TRP A 26 10.79 13.18 -5.55
CA TRP A 26 10.17 13.92 -6.63
C TRP A 26 10.39 15.43 -6.52
N ARG A 27 10.34 15.99 -5.31
CA ARG A 27 10.68 17.39 -5.07
C ARG A 27 12.10 17.70 -5.49
N GLU A 28 13.06 16.91 -5.05
CA GLU A 28 14.47 17.06 -5.38
C GLU A 28 14.71 16.94 -6.90
N TYR A 29 14.14 15.92 -7.53
CA TYR A 29 14.27 15.69 -8.96
C TYR A 29 13.82 16.90 -9.79
N PHE A 30 12.65 17.45 -9.51
CA PHE A 30 12.11 18.58 -10.27
C PHE A 30 12.69 19.91 -9.88
N SER A 31 13.21 20.10 -8.66
CA SER A 31 13.95 21.32 -8.30
C SER A 31 15.22 21.54 -9.15
N GLU A 32 15.82 20.44 -9.60
CA GLU A 32 17.03 20.48 -10.42
C GLU A 32 16.77 20.58 -11.94
N ASN A 33 15.61 20.18 -12.42
CA ASN A 33 15.48 19.76 -13.83
C ASN A 33 14.29 20.32 -14.62
N SER A 34 13.45 21.26 -14.13
CA SER A 34 12.23 21.55 -14.92
C SER A 34 11.50 22.86 -14.68
N ASN A 35 10.57 23.16 -15.61
CA ASN A 35 9.52 24.17 -15.51
C ASN A 35 8.28 23.65 -14.73
N VAL A 36 8.37 22.52 -14.03
CA VAL A 36 7.29 21.92 -13.24
C VAL A 36 7.47 22.34 -11.79
N ASP A 37 6.40 22.76 -11.12
CA ASP A 37 6.41 23.01 -9.68
C ASP A 37 6.65 21.70 -8.93
N PRO A 38 7.78 21.56 -8.19
CA PRO A 38 8.13 20.32 -7.50
C PRO A 38 7.10 19.89 -6.45
N GLU A 39 6.49 20.85 -5.75
CA GLU A 39 5.46 20.58 -4.73
C GLU A 39 4.17 20.08 -5.37
N GLU A 40 3.70 20.75 -6.42
CA GLU A 40 2.49 20.34 -7.14
C GLU A 40 2.67 18.94 -7.73
N PHE A 41 3.83 18.65 -8.35
CA PHE A 41 4.08 17.33 -8.91
C PHE A 41 4.13 16.24 -7.84
N ALA A 42 4.88 16.45 -6.75
CA ALA A 42 5.00 15.48 -5.68
C ALA A 42 3.64 15.12 -5.06
N LEU A 43 2.76 16.12 -4.89
CA LEU A 43 1.39 15.90 -4.42
C LEU A 43 0.53 15.16 -5.45
N LYS A 44 0.71 15.46 -6.73
CA LYS A 44 -0.07 14.87 -7.83
C LYS A 44 0.23 13.40 -8.06
N VAL A 45 1.47 12.97 -7.84
CA VAL A 45 1.90 11.57 -8.03
C VAL A 45 1.80 10.72 -6.77
N LYS A 46 1.50 11.33 -5.63
CA LYS A 46 1.41 10.66 -4.33
C LYS A 46 0.45 9.46 -4.38
N GLY A 47 0.88 8.30 -3.84
CA GLY A 47 0.09 7.07 -3.87
C GLY A 47 -0.13 6.47 -5.27
N THR A 48 0.60 6.95 -6.29
CA THR A 48 0.50 6.44 -7.67
C THR A 48 1.64 5.46 -7.94
N PRO A 49 1.36 4.25 -8.47
CA PRO A 49 2.41 3.31 -8.85
C PRO A 49 3.41 3.92 -9.84
N LEU A 50 4.71 3.68 -9.65
CA LEU A 50 5.78 4.25 -10.49
C LEU A 50 5.57 4.01 -11.98
N LYS A 51 5.12 2.80 -12.37
CA LYS A 51 4.79 2.49 -13.77
C LYS A 51 3.78 3.49 -14.32
N LYS A 52 2.73 3.80 -13.57
CA LYS A 52 1.68 4.75 -13.98
C LYS A 52 2.22 6.19 -14.05
N ILE A 53 3.10 6.56 -13.12
CA ILE A 53 3.78 7.86 -13.16
C ILE A 53 4.58 7.99 -14.45
N PHE A 54 5.39 6.97 -14.79
CA PHE A 54 6.16 6.97 -16.04
C PHE A 54 5.29 7.04 -17.29
N GLU A 55 4.25 6.20 -17.39
CA GLU A 55 3.33 6.21 -18.52
C GLU A 55 2.62 7.56 -18.70
N THR A 56 2.28 8.23 -17.59
CA THR A 56 1.46 9.46 -17.62
C THR A 56 2.30 10.71 -17.84
N TYR A 57 3.46 10.83 -17.21
CA TYR A 57 4.21 12.08 -17.14
C TYR A 57 5.55 12.05 -17.86
N PHE A 58 6.08 10.87 -18.16
CA PHE A 58 7.40 10.70 -18.74
C PHE A 58 7.41 9.97 -20.09
N SER A 59 6.25 9.71 -20.68
CA SER A 59 6.14 9.05 -22.00
C SER A 59 6.75 9.85 -23.15
N GLY A 60 6.97 11.15 -22.96
CA GLY A 60 7.59 12.04 -23.94
C GLY A 60 9.08 12.29 -23.74
N LEU A 61 9.71 11.68 -22.72
CA LEU A 61 11.15 11.82 -22.49
C LEU A 61 11.97 11.13 -23.60
N GLY A 62 13.10 11.74 -23.97
CA GLY A 62 14.10 11.06 -24.78
C GLY A 62 14.73 9.86 -24.04
N GLU A 63 15.26 8.89 -24.80
CA GLU A 63 15.83 7.66 -24.24
C GLU A 63 16.90 7.91 -23.17
N ASP A 64 17.81 8.87 -23.42
CA ASP A 64 18.88 9.21 -22.47
C ASP A 64 18.38 9.85 -21.18
N GLU A 65 17.32 10.65 -21.27
CA GLU A 65 16.73 11.33 -20.10
C GLU A 65 15.93 10.34 -19.27
N PHE A 66 15.17 9.46 -19.92
CA PHE A 66 14.45 8.37 -19.27
C PHE A 66 15.42 7.40 -18.57
N ALA A 67 16.55 7.06 -19.20
CA ALA A 67 17.58 6.22 -18.59
C ALA A 67 18.16 6.88 -17.33
N ARG A 68 18.49 8.17 -17.38
CA ARG A 68 19.00 8.93 -16.22
C ARG A 68 17.99 8.99 -15.07
N LEU A 69 16.71 9.23 -15.36
CA LEU A 69 15.66 9.21 -14.33
C LEU A 69 15.54 7.84 -13.68
N THR A 70 15.54 6.78 -14.50
CA THR A 70 15.43 5.40 -14.01
C THR A 70 16.62 5.01 -13.14
N GLU A 71 17.83 5.44 -13.51
CA GLU A 71 19.05 5.23 -12.74
C GLU A 71 19.00 5.97 -11.38
N LYS A 72 18.61 7.27 -11.40
CA LYS A 72 18.43 8.06 -10.17
C LYS A 72 17.41 7.40 -9.23
N LEU A 73 16.27 6.95 -9.77
CA LEU A 73 15.24 6.30 -8.99
C LEU A 73 15.73 4.97 -8.41
N ALA A 74 16.43 4.15 -9.21
CA ALA A 74 16.99 2.89 -8.74
C ALA A 74 18.07 3.09 -7.65
N ALA A 75 18.86 4.16 -7.74
CA ALA A 75 19.81 4.54 -6.70
C ALA A 75 19.08 4.97 -5.42
N PHE A 76 18.04 5.81 -5.54
CA PHE A 76 17.21 6.24 -4.42
C PHE A 76 16.52 5.03 -3.74
N GLU A 77 15.93 4.11 -4.48
CA GLU A 77 15.25 2.94 -3.92
C GLU A 77 16.17 2.04 -3.07
N LYS A 78 17.49 2.03 -3.38
CA LYS A 78 18.48 1.33 -2.55
C LYS A 78 18.70 2.00 -1.18
N THR A 79 18.41 3.29 -1.07
CA THR A 79 18.56 4.07 0.17
C THR A 79 17.30 4.12 1.01
N LEU A 80 16.17 3.60 0.50
CA LEU A 80 14.90 3.62 1.22
C LEU A 80 15.04 2.99 2.61
N ASP A 81 14.54 3.72 3.58
CA ASP A 81 14.25 3.21 4.91
C ASP A 81 12.85 2.60 4.93
N TYR A 82 12.74 1.42 5.46
CA TYR A 82 11.49 0.68 5.60
C TYR A 82 11.02 0.65 7.05
N SER A 83 11.18 1.77 7.75
CA SER A 83 10.65 1.92 9.11
C SER A 83 9.14 1.64 9.15
N PRO A 84 8.69 0.80 10.10
CA PRO A 84 7.29 0.39 10.13
C PRO A 84 6.37 1.57 10.52
N ILE A 85 5.17 1.57 9.97
CA ILE A 85 4.09 2.39 10.50
C ILE A 85 3.85 1.97 11.95
N ARG A 86 3.67 2.96 12.82
CA ARG A 86 3.60 2.77 14.28
C ARG A 86 2.59 1.69 14.68
N GLY A 87 3.07 0.64 15.35
CA GLY A 87 2.29 -0.45 15.89
C GLY A 87 1.86 -1.52 14.89
N VAL A 88 2.23 -1.41 13.59
CA VAL A 88 1.76 -2.35 12.56
C VAL A 88 2.31 -3.76 12.77
N VAL A 89 3.57 -3.90 13.15
CA VAL A 89 4.21 -5.20 13.35
C VAL A 89 3.54 -5.93 14.52
N GLU A 90 3.42 -5.27 15.66
CA GLU A 90 2.77 -5.80 16.87
C GLU A 90 1.30 -6.15 16.62
N PHE A 91 0.60 -5.32 15.83
CA PHE A 91 -0.78 -5.59 15.46
C PHE A 91 -0.90 -6.87 14.61
N ILE A 92 -0.05 -7.04 13.58
CA ILE A 92 -0.08 -8.22 12.72
C ILE A 92 0.29 -9.48 13.50
N GLU A 93 1.32 -9.43 14.33
CA GLU A 93 1.70 -10.55 15.21
C GLU A 93 0.56 -10.94 16.16
N ALA A 94 -0.08 -9.95 16.77
CA ALA A 94 -1.24 -10.18 17.64
C ALA A 94 -2.47 -10.71 16.87
N ALA A 95 -2.66 -10.30 15.61
CA ALA A 95 -3.72 -10.84 14.76
C ALA A 95 -3.45 -12.31 14.39
N ARG A 96 -2.23 -12.64 14.00
CA ARG A 96 -1.82 -14.02 13.72
C ARG A 96 -1.98 -14.93 14.95
N ALA A 97 -1.59 -14.45 16.11
CA ALA A 97 -1.80 -15.17 17.38
C ALA A 97 -3.28 -15.41 17.70
N ARG A 98 -4.20 -14.61 17.17
CA ARG A 98 -5.66 -14.78 17.26
C ARG A 98 -6.25 -15.63 16.13
N GLY A 99 -5.43 -16.18 15.24
CA GLY A 99 -5.84 -17.04 14.15
C GLY A 99 -6.30 -16.31 12.88
N PHE A 100 -6.06 -15.00 12.74
CA PHE A 100 -6.27 -14.31 11.48
C PHE A 100 -5.24 -14.78 10.44
N LYS A 101 -5.70 -14.99 9.21
CA LYS A 101 -4.83 -15.13 8.05
C LYS A 101 -4.36 -13.76 7.61
N THR A 102 -3.12 -13.63 7.14
CA THR A 102 -2.53 -12.34 6.77
C THR A 102 -1.92 -12.38 5.37
N GLY A 103 -2.21 -11.36 4.57
CA GLY A 103 -1.65 -11.23 3.22
C GLY A 103 -1.11 -9.84 2.96
N LEU A 104 0.03 -9.77 2.27
CA LEU A 104 0.58 -8.52 1.75
C LEU A 104 0.19 -8.38 0.29
N VAL A 105 -0.42 -7.24 -0.09
CA VAL A 105 -0.97 -6.98 -1.42
C VAL A 105 -0.47 -5.62 -1.91
N THR A 106 0.60 -5.61 -2.68
CA THR A 106 1.29 -4.39 -3.09
C THR A 106 1.31 -4.18 -4.60
N SER A 107 1.31 -2.91 -5.02
CA SER A 107 1.62 -2.51 -6.40
C SER A 107 3.11 -2.53 -6.72
N SER A 108 3.96 -2.77 -5.72
CA SER A 108 5.40 -2.90 -5.89
C SER A 108 5.76 -4.23 -6.57
N GLY A 109 6.89 -4.24 -7.31
CA GLY A 109 7.37 -5.43 -7.99
C GLY A 109 8.05 -6.42 -7.04
N ALA A 110 8.09 -7.70 -7.44
CA ALA A 110 8.70 -8.79 -6.66
C ALA A 110 10.17 -8.54 -6.32
N ASN A 111 10.95 -7.88 -7.18
CA ASN A 111 12.35 -7.54 -6.90
C ASN A 111 12.47 -6.53 -5.75
N LYS A 112 11.63 -5.49 -5.70
CA LYS A 112 11.57 -4.55 -4.58
C LYS A 112 11.20 -5.30 -3.30
N MET A 113 10.15 -6.12 -3.34
CA MET A 113 9.70 -6.87 -2.16
C MET A 113 10.76 -7.86 -1.63
N ARG A 114 11.53 -8.49 -2.52
CA ARG A 114 12.67 -9.33 -2.11
C ARG A 114 13.71 -8.50 -1.35
N ALA A 115 14.12 -7.35 -1.90
CA ALA A 115 15.09 -6.47 -1.25
C ALA A 115 14.58 -5.95 0.11
N VAL A 116 13.27 -5.66 0.22
CA VAL A 116 12.63 -5.31 1.51
C VAL A 116 12.77 -6.45 2.51
N PHE A 117 12.43 -7.67 2.12
CA PHE A 117 12.46 -8.83 3.03
C PHE A 117 13.88 -9.25 3.42
N GLU A 118 14.89 -8.97 2.59
CA GLU A 118 16.30 -9.14 2.94
C GLU A 118 16.76 -8.14 4.01
N LYS A 119 16.22 -6.90 3.99
CA LYS A 119 16.56 -5.85 4.95
C LYS A 119 15.72 -5.89 6.23
N THR A 120 14.54 -6.53 6.19
CA THR A 120 13.57 -6.53 7.28
C THR A 120 13.09 -7.96 7.59
N GLN A 121 12.29 -8.10 8.64
CA GLN A 121 11.63 -9.38 8.94
C GLN A 121 10.17 -9.43 8.47
N TYR A 122 9.73 -8.47 7.65
CA TYR A 122 8.31 -8.34 7.27
C TYR A 122 7.77 -9.55 6.52
N GLY A 123 8.61 -10.27 5.76
CA GLY A 123 8.18 -11.49 5.07
C GLY A 123 7.58 -12.56 5.97
N LYS A 124 7.94 -12.57 7.26
CA LYS A 124 7.44 -13.54 8.26
C LYS A 124 6.03 -13.19 8.79
N LEU A 125 5.56 -11.97 8.52
CA LEU A 125 4.27 -11.48 9.00
C LEU A 125 3.09 -11.95 8.14
N PHE A 126 3.36 -12.50 6.95
CA PHE A 126 2.33 -12.77 5.95
C PHE A 126 2.34 -14.23 5.50
N ASP A 127 1.13 -14.77 5.32
CA ASP A 127 0.90 -16.13 4.80
C ASP A 127 0.92 -16.12 3.26
N THR A 128 0.66 -14.96 2.63
CA THR A 128 0.74 -14.78 1.17
C THR A 128 1.28 -13.40 0.80
N LEU A 129 1.88 -13.32 -0.39
CA LEU A 129 2.34 -12.08 -1.03
C LEU A 129 1.74 -11.98 -2.43
N ILE A 130 1.10 -10.84 -2.73
CA ILE A 130 0.66 -10.44 -4.06
C ILE A 130 1.47 -9.21 -4.48
N THR A 131 2.13 -9.29 -5.62
CA THR A 131 2.94 -8.22 -6.22
C THR A 131 2.39 -7.81 -7.57
N ALA A 132 2.98 -6.76 -8.17
CA ALA A 132 2.61 -6.33 -9.52
C ALA A 132 2.73 -7.44 -10.58
N GLN A 133 3.59 -8.44 -10.39
CA GLN A 133 3.76 -9.56 -11.32
C GLN A 133 2.67 -10.62 -11.22
N ASP A 134 1.91 -10.65 -10.13
CA ASP A 134 0.85 -11.64 -9.92
C ASP A 134 -0.48 -11.25 -10.59
N ILE A 135 -0.60 -10.01 -11.07
CA ILE A 135 -1.84 -9.44 -11.59
C ILE A 135 -1.63 -8.84 -12.99
N THR A 136 -2.69 -8.79 -13.79
CA THR A 136 -2.69 -8.15 -15.12
C THR A 136 -3.29 -6.74 -15.07
N VAL A 137 -4.18 -6.47 -14.11
CA VAL A 137 -4.81 -5.16 -13.89
C VAL A 137 -4.53 -4.70 -12.47
N GLY A 138 -3.94 -3.52 -12.33
CA GLY A 138 -3.61 -2.92 -11.03
C GLY A 138 -4.77 -2.14 -10.41
N LYS A 139 -4.61 -1.74 -9.13
CA LYS A 139 -5.54 -0.86 -8.41
C LYS A 139 -5.89 0.37 -9.28
N PRO A 140 -7.17 0.78 -9.40
CA PRO A 140 -8.30 0.47 -8.52
C PRO A 140 -9.09 -0.80 -8.89
N ASP A 141 -8.62 -1.66 -9.83
CA ASP A 141 -9.24 -2.93 -10.09
C ASP A 141 -9.10 -3.85 -8.85
N PRO A 142 -10.15 -4.61 -8.47
CA PRO A 142 -10.13 -5.46 -7.28
C PRO A 142 -9.27 -6.72 -7.41
N MET A 143 -8.71 -7.01 -8.57
CA MET A 143 -8.00 -8.25 -8.89
C MET A 143 -6.96 -8.65 -7.84
N CYS A 144 -6.15 -7.69 -7.38
CA CYS A 144 -5.08 -7.96 -6.41
C CYS A 144 -5.62 -8.46 -5.06
N TYR A 145 -6.68 -7.84 -4.54
CA TYR A 145 -7.30 -8.23 -3.27
C TYR A 145 -8.10 -9.52 -3.40
N LEU A 146 -8.83 -9.70 -4.49
CA LEU A 146 -9.52 -10.96 -4.78
C LEU A 146 -8.53 -12.13 -4.90
N LEU A 147 -7.36 -11.91 -5.52
CA LEU A 147 -6.31 -12.92 -5.60
C LEU A 147 -5.72 -13.22 -4.20
N GLY A 148 -5.51 -12.20 -3.37
CA GLY A 148 -5.06 -12.36 -1.99
C GLY A 148 -6.04 -13.21 -1.17
N ALA A 149 -7.32 -12.89 -1.22
CA ALA A 149 -8.38 -13.67 -0.56
C ALA A 149 -8.40 -15.12 -1.06
N LYS A 150 -8.33 -15.33 -2.37
CA LYS A 150 -8.29 -16.68 -2.98
C LYS A 150 -7.10 -17.50 -2.50
N ARG A 151 -5.88 -16.91 -2.44
CA ARG A 151 -4.68 -17.63 -1.97
C ARG A 151 -4.77 -18.00 -0.48
N LEU A 152 -5.50 -17.22 0.29
CA LEU A 152 -5.77 -17.48 1.71
C LEU A 152 -7.02 -18.29 1.95
N GLU A 153 -7.68 -18.78 0.88
CA GLU A 153 -8.90 -19.57 0.98
C GLU A 153 -9.96 -18.90 1.86
N SER A 154 -10.18 -17.60 1.61
CA SER A 154 -11.16 -16.76 2.29
C SER A 154 -12.16 -16.16 1.31
N ALA A 155 -13.41 -16.05 1.74
CA ALA A 155 -14.41 -15.31 0.98
C ALA A 155 -14.14 -13.79 1.11
N PRO A 156 -14.33 -13.00 0.03
CA PRO A 156 -14.05 -11.55 0.09
C PRO A 156 -14.76 -10.82 1.23
N GLU A 157 -15.99 -11.21 1.53
CA GLU A 157 -16.76 -10.63 2.63
C GLU A 157 -16.19 -10.91 4.03
N ASN A 158 -15.29 -11.88 4.17
CA ASN A 158 -14.59 -12.20 5.40
C ASN A 158 -13.20 -11.55 5.48
N CYS A 159 -12.84 -10.74 4.48
CA CYS A 159 -11.56 -10.04 4.42
C CYS A 159 -11.69 -8.57 4.87
N ALA A 160 -10.68 -8.09 5.59
CA ALA A 160 -10.46 -6.67 5.80
C ALA A 160 -9.20 -6.21 5.04
N VAL A 161 -9.30 -5.08 4.35
CA VAL A 161 -8.20 -4.43 3.62
C VAL A 161 -7.73 -3.23 4.42
N PHE A 162 -6.41 -3.10 4.60
CA PHE A 162 -5.74 -1.94 5.19
C PHE A 162 -5.02 -1.19 4.08
N GLU A 163 -5.40 0.06 3.85
CA GLU A 163 -4.96 0.86 2.71
C GLU A 163 -4.90 2.35 3.03
N ASP A 164 -3.97 3.05 2.37
CA ASP A 164 -3.76 4.48 2.50
C ASP A 164 -3.98 5.25 1.19
N SER A 165 -3.90 4.53 0.04
CA SER A 165 -4.05 5.13 -1.29
C SER A 165 -5.50 5.13 -1.78
N LEU A 166 -5.90 6.21 -2.50
CA LEU A 166 -7.26 6.33 -3.03
C LEU A 166 -7.62 5.22 -4.04
N THR A 167 -6.63 4.75 -4.80
CA THR A 167 -6.82 3.65 -5.76
C THR A 167 -6.96 2.30 -5.05
N GLY A 168 -6.20 2.08 -4.00
CA GLY A 168 -6.28 0.85 -3.23
C GLY A 168 -7.54 0.75 -2.38
N LEU A 169 -7.99 1.85 -1.76
CA LEU A 169 -9.29 1.93 -1.08
C LEU A 169 -10.44 1.56 -2.02
N LYS A 170 -10.43 2.09 -3.25
CA LYS A 170 -11.42 1.73 -4.28
C LYS A 170 -11.35 0.25 -4.65
N ALA A 171 -10.13 -0.30 -4.79
CA ALA A 171 -9.94 -1.71 -5.10
C ALA A 171 -10.52 -2.63 -3.99
N GLY A 172 -10.25 -2.31 -2.71
CA GLY A 172 -10.82 -3.04 -1.57
C GLY A 172 -12.35 -3.00 -1.54
N ARG A 173 -12.94 -1.83 -1.76
CA ARG A 173 -14.40 -1.68 -1.88
C ARG A 173 -14.98 -2.47 -3.06
N SER A 174 -14.34 -2.38 -4.22
CA SER A 174 -14.77 -3.11 -5.43
C SER A 174 -14.65 -4.62 -5.26
N ALA A 175 -13.73 -5.08 -4.40
CA ALA A 175 -13.63 -6.49 -4.01
C ALA A 175 -14.72 -6.95 -3.03
N GLY A 176 -15.58 -6.06 -2.53
CA GLY A 176 -16.61 -6.38 -1.53
C GLY A 176 -16.06 -6.62 -0.11
N MET A 177 -14.85 -6.16 0.17
CA MET A 177 -14.16 -6.35 1.44
C MET A 177 -14.48 -5.21 2.43
N PHE A 178 -14.19 -5.42 3.70
CA PHE A 178 -14.21 -4.35 4.71
C PHE A 178 -12.95 -3.50 4.57
N VAL A 179 -13.10 -2.19 4.41
CA VAL A 179 -11.97 -1.29 4.11
C VAL A 179 -11.63 -0.42 5.30
N VAL A 180 -10.42 -0.60 5.82
CA VAL A 180 -9.79 0.24 6.85
C VAL A 180 -8.83 1.21 6.16
N GLY A 181 -9.19 2.48 6.11
CA GLY A 181 -8.36 3.53 5.52
C GLY A 181 -7.34 4.06 6.53
N LEU A 182 -6.07 4.20 6.11
CA LEU A 182 -5.01 4.84 6.88
C LEU A 182 -4.82 6.30 6.46
N LEU A 183 -4.49 7.17 7.43
CA LEU A 183 -4.24 8.61 7.20
C LEU A 183 -2.75 8.93 7.00
N THR A 184 -1.98 7.99 6.54
CA THR A 184 -0.53 8.14 6.34
C THR A 184 -0.18 8.88 5.06
N THR A 185 -1.03 8.79 4.03
CA THR A 185 -0.76 9.36 2.71
C THR A 185 -1.70 10.50 2.35
N PHE A 186 -3.00 10.34 2.55
CA PHE A 186 -4.01 11.34 2.20
C PHE A 186 -4.77 11.88 3.41
N PRO A 187 -5.30 13.12 3.35
CA PRO A 187 -6.10 13.68 4.42
C PRO A 187 -7.44 12.94 4.57
N ARG A 188 -7.99 12.94 5.79
CA ARG A 188 -9.26 12.28 6.16
C ARG A 188 -10.38 12.52 5.16
N ALA A 189 -10.55 13.76 4.70
CA ALA A 189 -11.63 14.13 3.78
C ALA A 189 -11.61 13.33 2.45
N GLN A 190 -10.46 12.81 2.03
CA GLN A 190 -10.32 11.99 0.83
C GLN A 190 -10.40 10.48 1.13
N VAL A 191 -9.93 10.05 2.29
CA VAL A 191 -9.88 8.63 2.70
C VAL A 191 -11.23 8.14 3.20
N GLU A 192 -11.89 8.93 4.05
CA GLU A 192 -13.13 8.54 4.75
C GLU A 192 -14.28 8.16 3.82
N PRO A 193 -14.56 8.85 2.70
CA PRO A 193 -15.62 8.45 1.75
C PRO A 193 -15.39 7.10 1.07
N LEU A 194 -14.14 6.61 1.06
CA LEU A 194 -13.72 5.37 0.41
C LEU A 194 -13.49 4.21 1.39
N SER A 195 -13.67 4.45 2.70
CA SER A 195 -13.39 3.49 3.76
C SER A 195 -14.66 3.17 4.55
N ASP A 196 -14.70 2.00 5.20
CA ASP A 196 -15.72 1.66 6.19
C ASP A 196 -15.36 2.27 7.56
N VAL A 197 -14.06 2.42 7.80
CA VAL A 197 -13.50 3.07 8.99
C VAL A 197 -12.12 3.66 8.65
N VAL A 198 -11.70 4.66 9.42
CA VAL A 198 -10.41 5.33 9.25
C VAL A 198 -9.61 5.28 10.55
N ILE A 199 -8.34 4.91 10.43
CA ILE A 199 -7.36 4.92 11.54
C ILE A 199 -6.15 5.80 11.18
N GLY A 200 -5.44 6.31 12.18
CA GLY A 200 -4.19 7.05 11.97
C GLY A 200 -2.99 6.12 11.81
N ASP A 201 -2.94 5.07 12.62
CA ASP A 201 -1.90 4.05 12.68
C ASP A 201 -2.42 2.83 13.49
N PHE A 202 -1.52 1.91 13.88
CA PHE A 202 -1.86 0.68 14.60
C PHE A 202 -1.49 0.72 16.10
N ALA A 203 -1.12 1.88 16.65
CA ALA A 203 -0.66 1.98 18.04
C ALA A 203 -1.68 1.50 19.06
N ASP A 204 -2.98 1.66 18.79
CA ASP A 204 -4.05 1.07 19.57
C ASP A 204 -4.61 -0.18 18.88
N ALA A 205 -3.87 -1.27 18.97
CA ALA A 205 -4.28 -2.56 18.42
C ALA A 205 -5.65 -3.02 18.95
N SER A 206 -5.97 -2.68 20.20
CA SER A 206 -7.25 -3.06 20.83
C SER A 206 -8.43 -2.37 20.16
N ALA A 207 -8.31 -1.10 19.82
CA ALA A 207 -9.31 -0.36 19.05
C ALA A 207 -9.48 -0.96 17.65
N VAL A 208 -8.38 -1.30 16.97
CA VAL A 208 -8.44 -1.94 15.64
C VAL A 208 -9.17 -3.29 15.71
N PHE A 209 -8.87 -4.13 16.71
CA PHE A 209 -9.61 -5.40 16.89
C PHE A 209 -11.08 -5.18 17.21
N ALA A 210 -11.43 -4.16 18.01
CA ALA A 210 -12.83 -3.83 18.28
C ALA A 210 -13.59 -3.44 17.01
N ILE A 211 -12.95 -2.68 16.11
CA ILE A 211 -13.48 -2.33 14.79
C ILE A 211 -13.75 -3.59 13.95
N LEU A 212 -12.76 -4.51 13.85
CA LEU A 212 -12.91 -5.75 13.08
C LEU A 212 -14.03 -6.65 13.64
N ASN A 213 -14.15 -6.74 14.96
CA ASN A 213 -15.24 -7.47 15.61
C ASN A 213 -16.60 -6.81 15.39
N GLY A 214 -16.67 -5.47 15.38
CA GLY A 214 -17.90 -4.71 15.08
C GLY A 214 -18.33 -4.82 13.62
N ALA A 215 -17.38 -4.97 12.69
CA ALA A 215 -17.66 -5.21 11.26
C ALA A 215 -18.39 -6.54 11.02
N ALA A 216 -18.21 -7.50 11.92
CA ALA A 216 -18.89 -8.80 11.87
C ALA A 216 -20.39 -8.71 12.23
N GLN A 217 -20.86 -7.57 12.75
CA GLN A 217 -22.26 -7.40 13.22
C GLN A 217 -23.14 -6.60 12.24
N LYS A 218 -22.56 -6.03 11.18
CA LYS A 218 -23.24 -5.32 10.10
C LYS A 218 -23.37 -6.21 8.86
#